data_34367318e919c6df27dabbfef1c4b5a8
#
_entry.id   34367318e919c6df27dabbfef1c4b5a8
#
_cell.length_a   1.000
_cell.length_b   1.000
_cell.length_c   1.000
_cell.angle_alpha   90.00
_cell.angle_beta   90.00
_cell.angle_gamma   90.00
#
_symmetry.space_group_name_H-M   'P 1'
#
loop_
_entity.id
_entity.type
_entity.pdbx_description
1 polymer ?
#
loop_
_entity_poly.entity_id
_entity_poly.type
_entity_poly.pdbx_seq_one_letter_code
_entity_poly.pdbx_strand_id
1 'polypeptide(L)'
;MATLEIDFLQNQLEDRKRRLEQAIALAPQNGAFAGLLHQVDSALERMTKGSYGLCQVCHDPVEQDRLLADPLVCYCLDHLSQSERSALQRDLDLASAVQRNLLPSKNLRAGDWETDYHYAPIGPVSGDYCDLIPSNGQLFFVLGDVSGKGVAASMLMTQLHALFRSLAMMSLPLGQIVAHANRIFCESALAGQYATLVCGQAKPTGEVEIHNAGHLPAILAGQGGVLRIESTGLPLGMFCEAEFSATRLQMEVDDTLFLYTDGLSEAQNADAEYGVDRVTQLVRQQSGRRPSELITACLHDLNSFADFSLHSDDLTMLAIQRLTST
;
A
#
# COMPACT_ATOMS: atom_id res chain seq x y z
N MET A 1 -21.02 18.39 -1.90
CA MET A 1 -19.81 18.92 -2.56
C MET A 1 -19.62 20.37 -2.17
N ALA A 2 -18.38 20.78 -1.88
CA ALA A 2 -18.09 22.18 -1.63
C ALA A 2 -18.21 22.97 -2.96
N THR A 3 -18.61 24.24 -2.90
CA THR A 3 -18.84 25.10 -4.08
C THR A 3 -17.60 25.18 -5.00
N LEU A 4 -16.39 25.20 -4.42
CA LEU A 4 -15.10 25.21 -5.15
C LEU A 4 -14.87 23.98 -6.01
N GLU A 5 -15.35 22.80 -5.59
CA GLU A 5 -15.21 21.55 -6.34
C GLU A 5 -16.15 21.49 -7.54
N ILE A 6 -17.35 22.04 -7.41
CA ILE A 6 -18.32 22.13 -8.51
C ILE A 6 -17.80 23.06 -9.60
N ASP A 7 -17.25 24.23 -9.23
CA ASP A 7 -16.65 25.17 -10.18
C ASP A 7 -15.48 24.56 -10.94
N PHE A 8 -14.65 23.75 -10.27
CA PHE A 8 -13.53 23.03 -10.90
C PHE A 8 -14.04 22.01 -11.94
N LEU A 9 -15.02 21.18 -11.57
CA LEU A 9 -15.61 20.19 -12.47
C LEU A 9 -16.34 20.84 -13.65
N GLN A 10 -17.01 21.97 -13.44
CA GLN A 10 -17.65 22.74 -14.49
C GLN A 10 -16.62 23.23 -15.51
N ASN A 11 -15.52 23.83 -15.05
CA ASN A 11 -14.44 24.29 -15.93
C ASN A 11 -13.83 23.14 -16.75
N GLN A 12 -13.63 21.97 -16.14
CA GLN A 12 -13.18 20.78 -16.86
C GLN A 12 -14.14 20.34 -17.98
N LEU A 13 -15.45 20.34 -17.69
CA LEU A 13 -16.47 19.97 -18.68
C LEU A 13 -16.55 20.97 -19.81
N GLU A 14 -16.48 22.28 -19.53
CA GLU A 14 -16.49 23.33 -20.54
C GLU A 14 -15.23 23.26 -21.44
N ASP A 15 -14.05 22.98 -20.89
CA ASP A 15 -12.85 22.76 -21.69
C ASP A 15 -12.96 21.50 -22.55
N ARG A 16 -13.51 20.40 -21.99
CA ARG A 16 -13.74 19.16 -22.74
C ARG A 16 -14.74 19.38 -23.89
N LYS A 17 -15.81 20.16 -23.65
CA LYS A 17 -16.76 20.57 -24.68
C LYS A 17 -16.09 21.27 -25.84
N ARG A 18 -15.32 22.33 -25.56
CA ARG A 18 -14.59 23.11 -26.59
C ARG A 18 -13.67 22.22 -27.44
N ARG A 19 -12.93 21.31 -26.81
CA ARG A 19 -12.04 20.36 -27.52
C ARG A 19 -12.83 19.39 -28.42
N LEU A 20 -13.98 18.90 -27.94
CA LEU A 20 -14.83 18.01 -28.73
C LEU A 20 -15.47 18.74 -29.92
N GLU A 21 -15.94 19.96 -29.76
CA GLU A 21 -16.47 20.81 -30.83
C GLU A 21 -15.41 21.05 -31.92
N GLN A 22 -14.16 21.35 -31.53
CA GLN A 22 -13.03 21.49 -32.45
C GLN A 22 -12.72 20.18 -33.19
N ALA A 23 -12.71 19.04 -32.47
CA ALA A 23 -12.46 17.73 -33.07
C ALA A 23 -13.54 17.33 -34.06
N ILE A 24 -14.83 17.62 -33.75
CA ILE A 24 -15.96 17.38 -34.66
C ILE A 24 -15.84 18.26 -35.91
N ALA A 25 -15.42 19.52 -35.78
CA ALA A 25 -15.22 20.40 -36.95
C ALA A 25 -14.12 19.87 -37.88
N LEU A 26 -13.10 19.21 -37.36
CA LEU A 26 -11.99 18.62 -38.10
C LEU A 26 -12.34 17.23 -38.69
N ALA A 27 -13.20 16.47 -38.00
CA ALA A 27 -13.59 15.12 -38.42
C ALA A 27 -15.12 14.87 -38.25
N PRO A 28 -15.97 15.46 -39.10
CA PRO A 28 -17.44 15.44 -38.93
C PRO A 28 -18.05 14.03 -39.02
N GLN A 29 -17.35 13.09 -39.63
CA GLN A 29 -17.80 11.71 -39.83
C GLN A 29 -17.61 10.80 -38.58
N ASN A 30 -16.95 11.27 -37.55
CA ASN A 30 -16.68 10.48 -36.35
C ASN A 30 -17.82 10.59 -35.31
N GLY A 31 -18.80 9.66 -35.41
CA GLY A 31 -19.96 9.62 -34.52
C GLY A 31 -19.61 9.46 -33.01
N ALA A 32 -18.41 8.95 -32.67
CA ALA A 32 -17.97 8.81 -31.29
C ALA A 32 -17.80 10.18 -30.60
N PHE A 33 -17.29 11.20 -31.31
CA PHE A 33 -17.13 12.54 -30.75
C PHE A 33 -18.49 13.22 -30.50
N ALA A 34 -19.49 12.98 -31.35
CA ALA A 34 -20.84 13.51 -31.16
C ALA A 34 -21.51 12.89 -29.91
N GLY A 35 -21.30 11.58 -29.66
CA GLY A 35 -21.80 10.91 -28.46
C GLY A 35 -21.16 11.45 -27.18
N LEU A 36 -19.83 11.66 -27.20
CA LEU A 36 -19.13 12.28 -26.06
C LEU A 36 -19.55 13.73 -25.79
N LEU A 37 -19.77 14.53 -26.85
CA LEU A 37 -20.26 15.90 -26.73
C LEU A 37 -21.65 15.92 -26.09
N HIS A 38 -22.55 15.03 -26.49
CA HIS A 38 -23.88 14.91 -25.87
C HIS A 38 -23.81 14.57 -24.38
N GLN A 39 -22.90 13.69 -23.96
CA GLN A 39 -22.68 13.37 -22.54
C GLN A 39 -22.19 14.59 -21.75
N VAL A 40 -21.25 15.37 -22.33
CA VAL A 40 -20.74 16.60 -21.71
C VAL A 40 -21.86 17.64 -21.57
N ASP A 41 -22.65 17.86 -22.63
CA ASP A 41 -23.79 18.79 -22.61
C ASP A 41 -24.83 18.38 -21.55
N SER A 42 -25.12 17.09 -21.44
CA SER A 42 -26.03 16.56 -20.42
C SER A 42 -25.49 16.78 -19.00
N ALA A 43 -24.19 16.66 -18.77
CA ALA A 43 -23.58 16.93 -17.47
C ALA A 43 -23.68 18.42 -17.10
N LEU A 44 -23.36 19.31 -18.03
CA LEU A 44 -23.48 20.77 -17.85
C LEU A 44 -24.95 21.21 -17.62
N GLU A 45 -25.89 20.58 -18.31
CA GLU A 45 -27.32 20.82 -18.09
C GLU A 45 -27.77 20.37 -16.69
N ARG A 46 -27.25 19.25 -16.18
CA ARG A 46 -27.52 18.82 -14.79
C ARG A 46 -26.93 19.79 -13.77
N MET A 47 -25.76 20.39 -14.04
CA MET A 47 -25.19 21.44 -13.18
C MET A 47 -26.12 22.67 -13.11
N THR A 48 -26.61 23.15 -14.25
CA THR A 48 -27.53 24.29 -14.29
C THR A 48 -28.89 24.00 -13.61
N LYS A 49 -29.32 22.74 -13.64
CA LYS A 49 -30.58 22.30 -12.98
C LYS A 49 -30.41 21.95 -11.49
N GLY A 50 -29.18 22.00 -10.97
CA GLY A 50 -28.86 21.61 -9.58
C GLY A 50 -29.00 20.12 -9.26
N SER A 51 -29.05 19.27 -10.29
CA SER A 51 -29.12 17.80 -10.14
C SER A 51 -27.78 17.09 -10.46
N TYR A 52 -26.71 17.83 -10.69
CA TYR A 52 -25.39 17.26 -10.89
C TYR A 52 -24.87 16.63 -9.58
N GLY A 53 -24.24 15.47 -9.71
CA GLY A 53 -23.77 14.70 -8.55
C GLY A 53 -24.85 13.88 -7.86
N LEU A 54 -26.07 13.86 -8.38
CA LEU A 54 -27.13 12.95 -7.95
C LEU A 54 -27.31 11.81 -8.94
N CYS A 55 -27.50 10.61 -8.42
CA CYS A 55 -27.79 9.41 -9.22
C CYS A 55 -29.11 9.59 -9.97
N GLN A 56 -29.13 9.26 -11.26
CA GLN A 56 -30.33 9.38 -12.09
C GLN A 56 -31.43 8.38 -11.74
N VAL A 57 -31.14 7.35 -10.92
CA VAL A 57 -32.10 6.31 -10.54
C VAL A 57 -32.67 6.56 -9.15
N CYS A 58 -31.81 6.65 -8.12
CA CYS A 58 -32.22 6.80 -6.72
C CYS A 58 -32.23 8.24 -6.21
N HIS A 59 -31.61 9.18 -6.95
CA HIS A 59 -31.41 10.57 -6.56
C HIS A 59 -30.54 10.78 -5.31
N ASP A 60 -29.86 9.71 -4.84
CA ASP A 60 -28.84 9.81 -3.80
C ASP A 60 -27.56 10.40 -4.40
N PRO A 61 -26.68 10.99 -3.56
CA PRO A 61 -25.39 11.49 -4.02
C PRO A 61 -24.54 10.38 -4.70
N VAL A 62 -23.97 10.70 -5.85
CA VAL A 62 -22.91 9.89 -6.46
C VAL A 62 -21.63 10.11 -5.66
N GLU A 63 -20.85 9.07 -5.50
CA GLU A 63 -19.59 9.08 -4.75
C GLU A 63 -18.65 10.16 -5.32
N GLN A 64 -18.14 11.01 -4.43
CA GLN A 64 -17.35 12.20 -4.80
C GLN A 64 -16.09 11.84 -5.59
N ASP A 65 -15.38 10.79 -5.16
CA ASP A 65 -14.16 10.32 -5.81
C ASP A 65 -14.40 9.89 -7.25
N ARG A 66 -15.58 9.34 -7.53
CA ARG A 66 -15.97 8.95 -8.89
C ARG A 66 -16.26 10.15 -9.77
N LEU A 67 -16.90 11.19 -9.22
CA LEU A 67 -17.16 12.44 -9.96
C LEU A 67 -15.87 13.19 -10.26
N LEU A 68 -14.89 13.16 -9.34
CA LEU A 68 -13.56 13.74 -9.56
C LEU A 68 -12.76 12.97 -10.62
N ALA A 69 -12.88 11.64 -10.65
CA ALA A 69 -12.21 10.79 -11.64
C ALA A 69 -12.86 10.90 -13.03
N ASP A 70 -14.19 10.90 -13.11
CA ASP A 70 -14.95 11.11 -14.34
C ASP A 70 -16.17 12.00 -14.10
N PRO A 71 -16.11 13.28 -14.51
CA PRO A 71 -17.23 14.22 -14.36
C PRO A 71 -18.51 13.86 -15.13
N LEU A 72 -18.49 12.85 -15.99
CA LEU A 72 -19.66 12.41 -16.75
C LEU A 72 -20.51 11.36 -16.02
N VAL A 73 -20.02 10.81 -14.89
CA VAL A 73 -20.75 9.82 -14.09
C VAL A 73 -22.11 10.35 -13.67
N CYS A 74 -23.15 9.52 -13.85
CA CYS A 74 -24.51 9.87 -13.52
C CYS A 74 -25.26 8.80 -12.70
N TYR A 75 -24.57 7.72 -12.32
CA TYR A 75 -25.11 6.66 -11.47
C TYR A 75 -24.19 6.41 -10.26
N CYS A 76 -24.77 6.16 -9.09
CA CYS A 76 -24.03 5.69 -7.93
C CYS A 76 -23.61 4.22 -8.13
N LEU A 77 -22.72 3.70 -7.26
CA LEU A 77 -22.22 2.31 -7.38
C LEU A 77 -23.34 1.27 -7.39
N ASP A 78 -24.42 1.50 -6.65
CA ASP A 78 -25.56 0.58 -6.58
C ASP A 78 -26.33 0.48 -7.89
N HIS A 79 -26.25 1.52 -8.73
CA HIS A 79 -27.00 1.65 -9.97
C HIS A 79 -26.14 1.58 -11.25
N LEU A 80 -24.91 1.06 -11.14
CA LEU A 80 -24.11 0.70 -12.30
C LEU A 80 -24.81 -0.41 -13.12
N SER A 81 -24.74 -0.30 -14.43
CA SER A 81 -25.16 -1.39 -15.31
C SER A 81 -24.29 -2.62 -15.10
N GLN A 82 -24.81 -3.81 -15.44
CA GLN A 82 -24.03 -5.05 -15.33
C GLN A 82 -22.73 -5.00 -16.16
N SER A 83 -22.73 -4.33 -17.31
CA SER A 83 -21.54 -4.17 -18.15
C SER A 83 -20.49 -3.28 -17.50
N GLU A 84 -20.88 -2.17 -16.85
CA GLU A 84 -19.97 -1.27 -16.13
C GLU A 84 -19.39 -1.95 -14.90
N ARG A 85 -20.20 -2.65 -14.10
CA ARG A 85 -19.71 -3.44 -12.96
C ARG A 85 -18.69 -4.50 -13.41
N SER A 86 -18.99 -5.21 -14.49
CA SER A 86 -18.08 -6.23 -15.01
C SER A 86 -16.78 -5.64 -15.59
N ALA A 87 -16.82 -4.42 -16.16
CA ALA A 87 -15.63 -3.72 -16.62
C ALA A 87 -14.77 -3.29 -15.44
N LEU A 88 -15.35 -2.64 -14.44
CA LEU A 88 -14.66 -2.21 -13.23
C LEU A 88 -14.03 -3.39 -12.48
N GLN A 89 -14.75 -4.52 -12.36
CA GLN A 89 -14.23 -5.72 -11.72
C GLN A 89 -13.02 -6.27 -12.47
N ARG A 90 -13.06 -6.33 -13.81
CA ARG A 90 -11.91 -6.78 -14.61
C ARG A 90 -10.69 -5.88 -14.43
N ASP A 91 -10.87 -4.57 -14.36
CA ASP A 91 -9.77 -3.63 -14.16
C ASP A 91 -9.14 -3.79 -12.76
N LEU A 92 -9.96 -4.01 -11.73
CA LEU A 92 -9.48 -4.31 -10.38
C LEU A 92 -8.78 -5.67 -10.30
N ASP A 93 -9.28 -6.69 -10.99
CA ASP A 93 -8.64 -8.01 -11.05
C ASP A 93 -7.26 -7.92 -11.73
N LEU A 94 -7.14 -7.11 -12.80
CA LEU A 94 -5.86 -6.84 -13.45
C LEU A 94 -4.90 -6.08 -12.53
N ALA A 95 -5.37 -5.05 -11.85
CA ALA A 95 -4.55 -4.30 -10.88
C ALA A 95 -4.05 -5.22 -9.76
N SER A 96 -4.92 -6.09 -9.24
CA SER A 96 -4.57 -7.11 -8.25
C SER A 96 -3.49 -8.08 -8.77
N ALA A 97 -3.63 -8.53 -10.00
CA ALA A 97 -2.63 -9.43 -10.62
C ALA A 97 -1.27 -8.73 -10.79
N VAL A 98 -1.25 -7.46 -11.23
CA VAL A 98 -0.02 -6.66 -11.31
C VAL A 98 0.63 -6.53 -9.93
N GLN A 99 -0.14 -6.16 -8.90
CA GLN A 99 0.38 -5.97 -7.56
C GLN A 99 0.94 -7.27 -6.97
N ARG A 100 0.28 -8.42 -7.17
CA ARG A 100 0.80 -9.73 -6.74
C ARG A 100 2.12 -10.09 -7.42
N ASN A 101 2.35 -9.67 -8.65
CA ASN A 101 3.62 -9.89 -9.35
C ASN A 101 4.77 -9.02 -8.83
N LEU A 102 4.47 -7.98 -8.05
CA LEU A 102 5.49 -7.17 -7.37
C LEU A 102 6.01 -7.82 -6.09
N LEU A 103 5.26 -8.75 -5.50
CA LEU A 103 5.66 -9.42 -4.27
C LEU A 103 6.93 -10.26 -4.47
N PRO A 104 7.80 -10.35 -3.45
CA PRO A 104 9.01 -11.17 -3.52
C PRO A 104 8.69 -12.66 -3.62
N SER A 105 9.70 -13.48 -3.94
CA SER A 105 9.54 -14.93 -3.93
C SER A 105 9.30 -15.43 -2.51
N LYS A 106 8.39 -16.40 -2.36
CA LYS A 106 8.17 -17.11 -1.10
C LYS A 106 9.39 -17.96 -0.72
N ASN A 107 9.64 -18.11 0.59
CA ASN A 107 10.75 -18.92 1.12
C ASN A 107 12.08 -18.54 0.47
N LEU A 108 12.36 -17.24 0.31
CA LEU A 108 13.57 -16.76 -0.32
C LEU A 108 14.78 -17.07 0.57
N ARG A 109 15.84 -17.59 -0.04
CA ARG A 109 17.16 -17.72 0.58
C ARG A 109 18.18 -16.82 -0.11
N ALA A 110 18.91 -16.03 0.69
CA ALA A 110 19.94 -15.11 0.21
C ALA A 110 21.19 -15.25 1.12
N GLY A 111 22.17 -16.04 0.70
CA GLY A 111 23.29 -16.39 1.55
C GLY A 111 22.83 -17.07 2.84
N ASP A 112 23.22 -16.52 3.99
CA ASP A 112 22.87 -17.02 5.32
C ASP A 112 21.48 -16.55 5.80
N TRP A 113 20.65 -16.00 4.91
CA TRP A 113 19.33 -15.48 5.25
C TRP A 113 18.22 -16.34 4.66
N GLU A 114 17.27 -16.75 5.49
CA GLU A 114 16.01 -17.39 5.09
C GLU A 114 14.86 -16.45 5.44
N THR A 115 13.89 -16.32 4.52
CA THR A 115 12.76 -15.42 4.73
C THR A 115 11.46 -16.10 4.31
N ASP A 116 10.38 -15.71 4.93
CA ASP A 116 9.02 -15.93 4.43
C ASP A 116 8.14 -14.76 4.83
N TYR A 117 7.02 -14.60 4.12
CA TYR A 117 6.07 -13.54 4.38
C TYR A 117 4.63 -14.03 4.22
N HIS A 118 3.70 -13.30 4.80
CA HIS A 118 2.27 -13.40 4.53
C HIS A 118 1.79 -12.07 3.98
N TYR A 119 0.89 -12.11 3.01
CA TYR A 119 0.28 -10.93 2.40
C TYR A 119 -1.16 -11.24 2.07
N ALA A 120 -2.10 -10.59 2.72
CA ALA A 120 -3.53 -10.76 2.56
C ALA A 120 -4.24 -9.40 2.51
N PRO A 121 -4.47 -8.86 1.30
CA PRO A 121 -5.23 -7.63 1.13
C PRO A 121 -6.69 -7.86 1.52
N ILE A 122 -7.32 -6.85 2.14
CA ILE A 122 -8.75 -6.86 2.43
C ILE A 122 -9.59 -6.59 1.17
N GLY A 123 -9.05 -5.82 0.26
CA GLY A 123 -9.67 -5.46 -1.02
C GLY A 123 -9.03 -6.14 -2.23
N PRO A 124 -9.42 -5.74 -3.45
CA PRO A 124 -8.76 -6.20 -4.67
C PRO A 124 -7.28 -5.82 -4.71
N VAL A 125 -6.94 -4.63 -4.18
CA VAL A 125 -5.60 -4.06 -4.10
C VAL A 125 -5.35 -3.53 -2.70
N SER A 126 -4.07 -3.40 -2.31
CA SER A 126 -3.62 -3.08 -0.95
C SER A 126 -2.68 -1.87 -0.95
N GLY A 127 -2.65 -1.14 0.20
CA GLY A 127 -1.64 -0.15 0.54
C GLY A 127 -0.35 -0.76 1.08
N ASP A 128 -0.39 -2.01 1.55
CA ASP A 128 0.77 -2.69 2.11
C ASP A 128 1.87 -2.93 1.08
N TYR A 129 3.11 -2.70 1.50
CA TYR A 129 4.32 -2.90 0.72
C TYR A 129 5.24 -3.90 1.41
N CYS A 130 5.60 -4.98 0.70
CA CYS A 130 6.58 -5.96 1.16
C CYS A 130 7.53 -6.32 0.01
N ASP A 131 8.84 -6.19 0.23
CA ASP A 131 9.83 -6.58 -0.76
C ASP A 131 11.13 -7.12 -0.12
N LEU A 132 11.81 -7.99 -0.87
CA LEU A 132 13.06 -8.65 -0.53
C LEU A 132 13.97 -8.61 -1.75
N ILE A 133 15.13 -7.98 -1.64
CA ILE A 133 16.08 -7.79 -2.75
C ILE A 133 17.42 -8.40 -2.36
N PRO A 134 17.71 -9.64 -2.78
CA PRO A 134 19.02 -10.24 -2.55
C PRO A 134 20.06 -9.61 -3.48
N SER A 135 21.23 -9.29 -2.94
CA SER A 135 22.38 -8.77 -3.71
C SER A 135 23.70 -9.14 -3.03
N ASN A 136 24.56 -9.85 -3.73
CA ASN A 136 25.92 -10.18 -3.27
C ASN A 136 25.99 -10.80 -1.85
N GLY A 137 25.06 -11.69 -1.52
CA GLY A 137 24.96 -12.33 -0.20
C GLY A 137 24.35 -11.45 0.89
N GLN A 138 24.03 -10.20 0.58
CA GLN A 138 23.24 -9.30 1.43
C GLN A 138 21.77 -9.41 1.08
N LEU A 139 20.92 -9.08 2.04
CA LEU A 139 19.49 -9.01 1.85
C LEU A 139 19.01 -7.60 2.19
N PHE A 140 18.50 -6.87 1.21
CA PHE A 140 17.69 -5.68 1.45
C PHE A 140 16.24 -6.11 1.64
N PHE A 141 15.58 -5.55 2.65
CA PHE A 141 14.18 -5.84 2.94
C PHE A 141 13.44 -4.55 3.22
N VAL A 142 12.15 -4.55 2.90
CA VAL A 142 11.25 -3.44 3.23
C VAL A 142 9.85 -3.99 3.48
N LEU A 143 9.18 -3.42 4.48
CA LEU A 143 7.76 -3.63 4.75
C LEU A 143 7.18 -2.28 5.18
N GLY A 144 6.02 -1.94 4.67
CA GLY A 144 5.36 -0.67 4.98
C GLY A 144 3.89 -0.68 4.64
N ASP A 145 3.23 0.39 5.00
CA ASP A 145 1.82 0.64 4.71
C ASP A 145 1.62 2.10 4.29
N VAL A 146 0.85 2.29 3.23
CA VAL A 146 0.49 3.61 2.68
C VAL A 146 -0.86 4.03 3.23
N SER A 147 -0.92 5.20 3.83
CA SER A 147 -2.15 5.78 4.38
C SER A 147 -3.31 5.80 3.40
N GLY A 148 -4.48 5.36 3.85
CA GLY A 148 -5.68 5.21 3.03
C GLY A 148 -5.83 3.79 2.48
N LYS A 149 -6.87 3.56 1.69
CA LYS A 149 -7.19 2.22 1.18
C LYS A 149 -7.50 2.26 -0.31
N GLY A 150 -7.52 1.08 -0.94
CA GLY A 150 -7.94 0.91 -2.32
C GLY A 150 -6.93 1.40 -3.36
N VAL A 151 -7.42 1.86 -4.50
CA VAL A 151 -6.59 2.12 -5.70
C VAL A 151 -5.54 3.20 -5.45
N ALA A 152 -5.87 4.29 -4.76
CA ALA A 152 -4.94 5.39 -4.52
C ALA A 152 -3.73 4.94 -3.69
N ALA A 153 -3.96 4.25 -2.56
CA ALA A 153 -2.90 3.71 -1.72
C ALA A 153 -2.05 2.68 -2.49
N SER A 154 -2.69 1.80 -3.28
CA SER A 154 -1.98 0.80 -4.09
C SER A 154 -1.10 1.41 -5.18
N MET A 155 -1.47 2.54 -5.76
CA MET A 155 -0.63 3.27 -6.74
C MET A 155 0.62 3.84 -6.07
N LEU A 156 0.48 4.46 -4.88
CA LEU A 156 1.61 4.97 -4.11
C LEU A 156 2.52 3.84 -3.61
N MET A 157 1.94 2.70 -3.19
CA MET A 157 2.71 1.50 -2.87
C MET A 157 3.54 1.03 -4.06
N THR A 158 2.95 0.97 -5.26
CA THR A 158 3.65 0.58 -6.49
C THR A 158 4.80 1.55 -6.80
N GLN A 159 4.63 2.84 -6.54
CA GLN A 159 5.69 3.84 -6.67
C GLN A 159 6.83 3.57 -5.69
N LEU A 160 6.53 3.33 -4.41
CA LEU A 160 7.54 2.98 -3.40
C LEU A 160 8.30 1.72 -3.80
N HIS A 161 7.60 0.68 -4.28
CA HIS A 161 8.22 -0.54 -4.78
C HIS A 161 9.26 -0.23 -5.89
N ALA A 162 8.88 0.55 -6.91
CA ALA A 162 9.79 0.90 -8.00
C ALA A 162 10.99 1.73 -7.51
N LEU A 163 10.77 2.67 -6.57
CA LEU A 163 11.80 3.50 -5.99
C LEU A 163 12.81 2.68 -5.20
N PHE A 164 12.35 1.86 -4.24
CA PHE A 164 13.26 1.08 -3.40
C PHE A 164 14.06 0.06 -4.22
N ARG A 165 13.43 -0.61 -5.19
CA ARG A 165 14.16 -1.51 -6.12
C ARG A 165 15.22 -0.78 -6.93
N SER A 166 14.92 0.39 -7.45
CA SER A 166 15.88 1.19 -8.22
C SER A 166 17.03 1.69 -7.34
N LEU A 167 16.73 2.22 -6.16
CA LEU A 167 17.73 2.79 -5.25
C LEU A 167 18.60 1.71 -4.59
N ALA A 168 18.05 0.54 -4.26
CA ALA A 168 18.81 -0.58 -3.71
C ALA A 168 19.90 -1.08 -4.67
N MET A 169 19.72 -0.93 -5.98
CA MET A 169 20.70 -1.28 -7.00
C MET A 169 21.87 -0.26 -7.11
N MET A 170 21.71 0.94 -6.55
CA MET A 170 22.69 2.04 -6.72
C MET A 170 23.83 2.00 -5.69
N SER A 171 23.93 0.99 -4.82
CA SER A 171 24.96 0.87 -3.77
C SER A 171 25.09 2.11 -2.87
N LEU A 172 23.98 2.82 -2.65
CA LEU A 172 23.91 3.96 -1.73
C LEU A 172 23.81 3.48 -0.28
N PRO A 173 24.30 4.26 0.70
CA PRO A 173 24.00 4.05 2.11
C PRO A 173 22.47 4.02 2.33
N LEU A 174 22.01 3.10 3.21
CA LEU A 174 20.58 2.87 3.43
C LEU A 174 19.84 4.15 3.83
N GLY A 175 20.42 4.98 4.70
CA GLY A 175 19.83 6.27 5.07
C GLY A 175 19.63 7.24 3.91
N GLN A 176 20.51 7.20 2.90
CA GLN A 176 20.32 8.00 1.68
C GLN A 176 19.19 7.44 0.80
N ILE A 177 19.03 6.12 0.74
CA ILE A 177 17.92 5.47 0.05
C ILE A 177 16.60 5.94 0.64
N VAL A 178 16.45 5.91 1.98
CA VAL A 178 15.23 6.34 2.67
C VAL A 178 14.96 7.83 2.45
N ALA A 179 15.99 8.68 2.56
CA ALA A 179 15.86 10.13 2.33
C ALA A 179 15.44 10.45 0.89
N HIS A 180 15.99 9.76 -0.10
CA HIS A 180 15.59 9.93 -1.51
C HIS A 180 14.15 9.46 -1.74
N ALA A 181 13.78 8.30 -1.18
CA ALA A 181 12.42 7.78 -1.28
C ALA A 181 11.41 8.75 -0.64
N ASN A 182 11.72 9.32 0.54
CA ASN A 182 10.90 10.31 1.20
C ASN A 182 10.66 11.55 0.33
N ARG A 183 11.74 12.12 -0.24
CA ARG A 183 11.65 13.31 -1.10
C ARG A 183 10.75 13.06 -2.31
N ILE A 184 10.97 11.97 -3.04
CA ILE A 184 10.19 11.66 -4.24
C ILE A 184 8.73 11.34 -3.87
N PHE A 185 8.49 10.66 -2.75
CA PHE A 185 7.14 10.41 -2.26
C PHE A 185 6.41 11.71 -1.90
N CYS A 186 7.07 12.65 -1.21
CA CYS A 186 6.53 13.99 -0.93
C CYS A 186 6.09 14.75 -2.19
N GLU A 187 6.88 14.64 -3.28
CA GLU A 187 6.60 15.36 -4.54
C GLU A 187 5.40 14.78 -5.29
N SER A 188 5.04 13.54 -5.04
CA SER A 188 4.02 12.79 -5.82
C SER A 188 2.77 12.45 -5.03
N ALA A 189 2.83 12.37 -3.71
CA ALA A 189 1.67 12.11 -2.86
C ALA A 189 0.74 13.32 -2.79
N LEU A 190 -0.56 13.06 -2.66
CA LEU A 190 -1.53 14.12 -2.41
C LEU A 190 -1.40 14.63 -0.98
N ALA A 191 -1.88 15.86 -0.73
CA ALA A 191 -1.84 16.46 0.60
C ALA A 191 -2.51 15.55 1.65
N GLY A 192 -1.76 15.24 2.71
CA GLY A 192 -2.22 14.37 3.80
C GLY A 192 -1.96 12.87 3.59
N GLN A 193 -1.41 12.45 2.46
CA GLN A 193 -0.95 11.08 2.26
C GLN A 193 0.47 10.90 2.78
N TYR A 194 0.71 9.78 3.44
CA TYR A 194 2.00 9.38 3.98
C TYR A 194 2.15 7.85 3.90
N ALA A 195 3.34 7.35 4.13
CA ALA A 195 3.59 5.93 4.24
C ALA A 195 4.46 5.64 5.46
N THR A 196 4.05 4.68 6.27
CA THR A 196 4.90 4.11 7.31
C THR A 196 5.72 2.97 6.72
N LEU A 197 6.99 2.85 7.06
CA LEU A 197 7.79 1.72 6.62
C LEU A 197 8.97 1.39 7.53
N VAL A 198 9.35 0.12 7.52
CA VAL A 198 10.64 -0.37 7.99
C VAL A 198 11.41 -0.88 6.79
N CYS A 199 12.63 -0.40 6.61
CA CYS A 199 13.55 -0.99 5.65
C CYS A 199 14.90 -1.28 6.29
N GLY A 200 15.59 -2.28 5.77
CA GLY A 200 16.88 -2.66 6.31
C GLY A 200 17.78 -3.40 5.32
N GLN A 201 19.02 -3.54 5.71
CA GLN A 201 20.03 -4.31 4.99
C GLN A 201 20.69 -5.28 5.94
N ALA A 202 20.58 -6.57 5.64
CA ALA A 202 21.20 -7.66 6.38
C ALA A 202 22.44 -8.14 5.62
N LYS A 203 23.60 -8.09 6.28
CA LYS A 203 24.91 -8.47 5.72
C LYS A 203 25.25 -9.94 6.03
N PRO A 204 26.12 -10.59 5.26
CA PRO A 204 26.57 -11.96 5.55
C PRO A 204 27.20 -12.12 6.94
N THR A 205 27.79 -11.04 7.47
CA THR A 205 28.36 -11.02 8.83
C THR A 205 27.34 -11.15 9.95
N GLY A 206 26.03 -11.01 9.64
CA GLY A 206 24.97 -10.92 10.64
C GLY A 206 24.66 -9.50 11.11
N GLU A 207 25.46 -8.52 10.69
CA GLU A 207 25.14 -7.11 10.91
C GLU A 207 23.86 -6.73 10.14
N VAL A 208 22.93 -6.10 10.83
CA VAL A 208 21.68 -5.60 10.24
C VAL A 208 21.53 -4.12 10.55
N GLU A 209 21.34 -3.30 9.52
CA GLU A 209 21.00 -1.88 9.63
C GLU A 209 19.53 -1.71 9.29
N ILE A 210 18.78 -1.02 10.16
CA ILE A 210 17.32 -0.82 10.04
C ILE A 210 17.02 0.67 10.16
N HIS A 211 16.15 1.17 9.29
CA HIS A 211 15.47 2.46 9.42
C HIS A 211 13.97 2.21 9.55
N ASN A 212 13.38 2.74 10.62
CA ASN A 212 11.94 2.66 10.87
C ASN A 212 11.35 4.07 10.74
N ALA A 213 10.63 4.31 9.66
CA ALA A 213 9.98 5.57 9.32
C ALA A 213 8.50 5.56 9.75
N GLY A 214 8.26 5.76 11.06
CA GLY A 214 6.92 5.87 11.62
C GLY A 214 6.09 4.58 11.62
N HIS A 215 6.72 3.43 11.38
CA HIS A 215 6.04 2.13 11.33
C HIS A 215 6.01 1.46 12.71
N LEU A 216 5.21 0.41 12.84
CA LEU A 216 5.15 -0.45 14.01
C LEU A 216 6.54 -1.00 14.38
N PRO A 217 6.79 -1.35 15.66
CA PRO A 217 8.07 -1.88 16.09
C PRO A 217 8.40 -3.18 15.35
N ALA A 218 9.60 -3.27 14.77
CA ALA A 218 10.16 -4.54 14.35
C ALA A 218 10.56 -5.35 15.59
N ILE A 219 10.39 -6.67 15.56
CA ILE A 219 10.65 -7.56 16.70
C ILE A 219 11.81 -8.47 16.36
N LEU A 220 12.92 -8.34 17.09
CA LEU A 220 14.03 -9.29 17.05
C LEU A 220 13.88 -10.31 18.16
N ALA A 221 13.85 -11.60 17.83
CA ALA A 221 13.81 -12.69 18.80
C ALA A 221 14.95 -13.67 18.56
N GLY A 222 15.62 -14.05 19.64
CA GLY A 222 16.75 -14.97 19.60
C GLY A 222 17.11 -15.50 21.00
N GLN A 223 18.30 -16.10 21.13
CA GLN A 223 18.77 -16.64 22.41
C GLN A 223 18.93 -15.55 23.48
N GLY A 224 19.21 -14.30 23.07
CA GLY A 224 19.30 -13.14 23.96
C GLY A 224 17.95 -12.62 24.49
N GLY A 225 16.85 -13.20 24.04
CA GLY A 225 15.50 -12.76 24.41
C GLY A 225 14.78 -12.08 23.25
N VAL A 226 13.95 -11.09 23.57
CA VAL A 226 13.18 -10.31 22.60
C VAL A 226 13.51 -8.84 22.71
N LEU A 227 13.76 -8.18 21.59
CA LEU A 227 13.98 -6.74 21.48
C LEU A 227 12.95 -6.14 20.52
N ARG A 228 12.28 -5.06 20.93
CA ARG A 228 11.48 -4.21 20.03
C ARG A 228 12.37 -3.11 19.48
N ILE A 229 12.33 -2.93 18.18
CA ILE A 229 13.06 -1.89 17.45
C ILE A 229 12.00 -0.85 17.06
N GLU A 230 11.94 0.19 17.88
CA GLU A 230 10.95 1.26 17.73
C GLU A 230 11.25 2.15 16.53
N SER A 231 10.26 2.97 16.14
CA SER A 231 10.42 3.96 15.09
C SER A 231 11.49 5.00 15.48
N THR A 232 12.36 5.31 14.52
CA THR A 232 13.45 6.29 14.64
C THR A 232 13.24 7.53 13.78
N GLY A 233 12.11 7.61 13.07
CA GLY A 233 11.74 8.72 12.19
C GLY A 233 10.23 8.85 12.02
N LEU A 234 9.82 9.89 11.31
CA LEU A 234 8.42 10.11 10.95
C LEU A 234 8.07 9.33 9.67
N PRO A 235 6.77 9.05 9.41
CA PRO A 235 6.32 8.47 8.16
C PRO A 235 6.82 9.24 6.93
N LEU A 236 7.08 8.53 5.84
CA LEU A 236 7.44 9.13 4.56
C LEU A 236 6.28 10.01 4.06
N GLY A 237 6.62 11.15 3.48
CA GLY A 237 5.63 12.07 2.94
C GLY A 237 5.10 13.11 3.93
N MET A 238 5.30 12.94 5.25
CA MET A 238 4.88 13.94 6.22
C MET A 238 5.74 15.20 6.18
N PHE A 239 7.06 15.04 6.07
CA PHE A 239 8.02 16.15 5.99
C PHE A 239 9.11 15.79 4.99
N CYS A 240 9.25 16.59 3.93
CA CYS A 240 10.17 16.28 2.82
C CYS A 240 11.65 16.30 3.22
N GLU A 241 12.00 17.05 4.25
CA GLU A 241 13.36 17.17 4.80
C GLU A 241 13.56 16.33 6.08
N ALA A 242 12.70 15.30 6.30
CA ALA A 242 12.82 14.44 7.47
C ALA A 242 14.14 13.65 7.45
N GLU A 243 14.76 13.53 8.62
CA GLU A 243 15.93 12.68 8.85
C GLU A 243 15.51 11.33 9.40
N PHE A 244 16.19 10.27 8.98
CA PHE A 244 15.91 8.90 9.37
C PHE A 244 17.15 8.29 10.02
N SER A 245 17.08 8.07 11.34
CA SER A 245 18.17 7.46 12.09
C SER A 245 18.21 5.95 11.89
N ALA A 246 19.43 5.39 11.89
CA ALA A 246 19.63 3.96 11.78
C ALA A 246 19.70 3.28 13.15
N THR A 247 19.04 2.14 13.29
CA THR A 247 19.32 1.16 14.33
C THR A 247 20.22 0.08 13.74
N ARG A 248 21.37 -0.18 14.39
CA ARG A 248 22.30 -1.25 14.00
C ARG A 248 22.31 -2.33 15.07
N LEU A 249 22.24 -3.56 14.63
CA LEU A 249 22.22 -4.72 15.49
C LEU A 249 23.01 -5.87 14.88
N GLN A 250 23.38 -6.82 15.71
CA GLN A 250 23.99 -8.08 15.31
C GLN A 250 22.94 -9.18 15.52
N MET A 251 22.63 -9.91 14.46
CA MET A 251 21.81 -11.12 14.55
C MET A 251 22.73 -12.33 14.61
N GLU A 252 22.53 -13.18 15.61
CA GLU A 252 23.21 -14.47 15.72
C GLU A 252 22.47 -15.53 14.88
N VAL A 253 23.08 -16.70 14.75
CA VAL A 253 22.42 -17.83 14.08
C VAL A 253 21.13 -18.19 14.81
N ASP A 254 20.07 -18.48 14.06
CA ASP A 254 18.71 -18.75 14.51
C ASP A 254 17.94 -17.54 15.09
N ASP A 255 18.55 -16.35 15.14
CA ASP A 255 17.82 -15.14 15.43
C ASP A 255 16.86 -14.81 14.29
N THR A 256 15.67 -14.33 14.65
CA THR A 256 14.62 -13.97 13.70
C THR A 256 14.18 -12.53 13.91
N LEU A 257 14.20 -11.73 12.84
CA LEU A 257 13.59 -10.42 12.74
C LEU A 257 12.20 -10.56 12.15
N PHE A 258 11.18 -10.02 12.85
CA PHE A 258 9.79 -10.07 12.46
C PHE A 258 9.24 -8.66 12.27
N LEU A 259 8.62 -8.42 11.11
CA LEU A 259 7.95 -7.17 10.75
C LEU A 259 6.49 -7.48 10.39
N TYR A 260 5.60 -6.53 10.65
CA TYR A 260 4.16 -6.71 10.42
C TYR A 260 3.47 -5.37 10.26
N THR A 261 2.34 -5.35 9.55
CA THR A 261 1.46 -4.19 9.43
C THR A 261 0.36 -4.19 10.50
N ASP A 262 -0.34 -3.09 10.65
CA ASP A 262 -1.37 -2.87 11.67
C ASP A 262 -2.53 -3.85 11.60
N GLY A 263 -2.84 -4.40 10.42
CA GLY A 263 -3.81 -5.47 10.27
C GLY A 263 -3.56 -6.71 11.15
N LEU A 264 -2.31 -6.90 11.66
CA LEU A 264 -2.04 -7.89 12.69
C LEU A 264 -2.34 -7.37 14.09
N SER A 265 -1.77 -6.23 14.46
CA SER A 265 -1.84 -5.73 15.85
C SER A 265 -3.19 -5.09 16.18
N GLU A 266 -3.86 -4.49 15.19
CA GLU A 266 -5.16 -3.83 15.34
C GLU A 266 -6.34 -4.77 15.06
N ALA A 267 -6.07 -6.07 14.79
CA ALA A 267 -7.13 -7.05 14.70
C ALA A 267 -7.95 -7.09 15.98
N GLN A 268 -9.28 -7.07 15.84
CA GLN A 268 -10.20 -6.97 16.98
C GLN A 268 -11.05 -8.22 17.11
N ASN A 269 -11.33 -8.58 18.34
CA ASN A 269 -12.48 -9.39 18.69
C ASN A 269 -13.52 -8.52 19.40
N ALA A 270 -14.62 -9.12 19.92
CA ALA A 270 -15.69 -8.37 20.57
C ALA A 270 -15.22 -7.53 21.78
N ASP A 271 -14.13 -7.89 22.44
CA ASP A 271 -13.74 -7.40 23.75
C ASP A 271 -12.37 -6.67 23.75
N ALA A 272 -11.49 -6.93 22.78
CA ALA A 272 -10.11 -6.46 22.81
C ALA A 272 -9.48 -6.39 21.43
N GLU A 273 -8.40 -5.61 21.35
CA GLU A 273 -7.44 -5.56 20.24
C GLU A 273 -6.34 -6.63 20.46
N TYR A 274 -5.82 -7.19 19.37
CA TYR A 274 -4.75 -8.21 19.42
C TYR A 274 -3.49 -7.67 20.09
N GLY A 275 -3.04 -6.50 19.70
CA GLY A 275 -2.02 -5.68 20.35
C GLY A 275 -0.58 -6.13 20.10
N VAL A 276 0.32 -5.16 20.14
CA VAL A 276 1.78 -5.34 19.95
C VAL A 276 2.39 -6.27 20.98
N ASP A 277 1.88 -6.28 22.22
CA ASP A 277 2.38 -7.13 23.30
C ASP A 277 2.15 -8.61 23.00
N ARG A 278 0.98 -8.96 22.48
CA ARG A 278 0.67 -10.33 22.09
C ARG A 278 1.53 -10.78 20.92
N VAL A 279 1.71 -9.92 19.89
CA VAL A 279 2.63 -10.20 18.78
C VAL A 279 4.04 -10.48 19.32
N THR A 280 4.55 -9.62 20.21
CA THR A 280 5.88 -9.78 20.80
C THR A 280 6.03 -11.09 21.58
N GLN A 281 5.02 -11.43 22.38
CA GLN A 281 5.01 -12.69 23.15
C GLN A 281 5.00 -13.90 22.23
N LEU A 282 4.21 -13.89 21.17
CA LEU A 282 4.13 -14.97 20.22
C LEU A 282 5.46 -15.18 19.47
N VAL A 283 6.07 -14.10 18.96
CA VAL A 283 7.36 -14.15 18.29
C VAL A 283 8.45 -14.70 19.23
N ARG A 284 8.43 -14.29 20.51
CA ARG A 284 9.32 -14.87 21.54
C ARG A 284 9.14 -16.38 21.70
N GLN A 285 7.88 -16.87 21.76
CA GLN A 285 7.58 -18.29 21.94
C GLN A 285 8.00 -19.13 20.74
N GLN A 286 8.07 -18.52 19.55
CA GLN A 286 8.45 -19.17 18.31
C GLN A 286 9.93 -18.94 17.94
N SER A 287 10.74 -18.36 18.84
CA SER A 287 12.16 -18.10 18.61
C SER A 287 12.90 -19.40 18.18
N GLY A 288 13.78 -19.28 17.19
CA GLY A 288 14.55 -20.41 16.61
C GLY A 288 13.78 -21.29 15.63
N ARG A 289 12.48 -21.02 15.40
CA ARG A 289 11.71 -21.68 14.34
C ARG A 289 11.96 -21.02 12.99
N ARG A 290 11.73 -21.78 11.92
CA ARG A 290 11.81 -21.23 10.55
C ARG A 290 10.82 -20.11 10.32
N PRO A 291 11.13 -19.14 9.43
CA PRO A 291 10.21 -18.05 9.09
C PRO A 291 8.80 -18.49 8.74
N SER A 292 8.65 -19.55 7.93
CA SER A 292 7.33 -20.08 7.53
C SER A 292 6.55 -20.66 8.70
N GLU A 293 7.23 -21.29 9.66
CA GLU A 293 6.57 -21.83 10.87
C GLU A 293 6.11 -20.72 11.80
N LEU A 294 6.91 -19.67 11.97
CA LEU A 294 6.55 -18.48 12.75
C LEU A 294 5.30 -17.81 12.14
N ILE A 295 5.30 -17.56 10.83
CA ILE A 295 4.13 -16.95 10.15
C ILE A 295 2.90 -17.82 10.30
N THR A 296 3.03 -19.14 10.14
CA THR A 296 1.91 -20.08 10.32
C THR A 296 1.37 -20.04 11.77
N ALA A 297 2.26 -19.95 12.75
CA ALA A 297 1.86 -19.83 14.15
C ALA A 297 1.14 -18.50 14.44
N CYS A 298 1.61 -17.39 13.84
CA CYS A 298 0.93 -16.08 13.94
C CYS A 298 -0.49 -16.14 13.36
N LEU A 299 -0.65 -16.71 12.18
CA LEU A 299 -1.96 -16.86 11.54
C LEU A 299 -2.90 -17.75 12.37
N HIS A 300 -2.39 -18.83 12.93
CA HIS A 300 -3.19 -19.71 13.77
C HIS A 300 -3.66 -19.02 15.06
N ASP A 301 -2.76 -18.28 15.72
CA ASP A 301 -3.10 -17.53 16.94
C ASP A 301 -4.09 -16.40 16.64
N LEU A 302 -3.88 -15.66 15.55
CA LEU A 302 -4.78 -14.61 15.10
C LEU A 302 -6.19 -15.16 14.79
N ASN A 303 -6.29 -16.27 14.06
CA ASN A 303 -7.56 -16.93 13.75
C ASN A 303 -8.28 -17.45 14.99
N SER A 304 -7.53 -17.78 16.04
CA SER A 304 -8.10 -18.20 17.32
C SER A 304 -8.57 -17.02 18.17
N PHE A 305 -8.02 -15.84 17.93
CA PHE A 305 -8.35 -14.61 18.64
C PHE A 305 -9.53 -13.86 18.02
N ALA A 306 -9.54 -13.72 16.72
CA ALA A 306 -10.55 -12.98 15.96
C ALA A 306 -11.18 -13.86 14.88
N ASP A 307 -12.46 -13.65 14.60
CA ASP A 307 -13.08 -14.26 13.43
C ASP A 307 -12.48 -13.64 12.16
N PHE A 308 -11.82 -14.44 11.32
CA PHE A 308 -11.13 -13.97 10.10
C PHE A 308 -12.04 -13.23 9.12
N SER A 309 -13.36 -13.41 9.24
CA SER A 309 -14.37 -12.69 8.45
C SER A 309 -14.50 -11.20 8.81
N LEU A 310 -13.87 -10.74 9.90
CA LEU A 310 -13.96 -9.39 10.43
C LEU A 310 -12.65 -8.56 10.29
N HIS A 311 -11.70 -9.03 9.46
CA HIS A 311 -10.53 -8.20 9.19
C HIS A 311 -10.93 -6.84 8.63
N SER A 312 -10.44 -5.78 9.25
CA SER A 312 -10.72 -4.39 8.91
C SER A 312 -9.61 -3.74 8.08
N ASP A 313 -8.43 -4.40 7.98
CA ASP A 313 -7.27 -3.89 7.25
C ASP A 313 -6.44 -4.97 6.54
N ASP A 314 -5.55 -4.51 5.64
CA ASP A 314 -4.58 -5.35 4.95
C ASP A 314 -3.64 -6.00 5.97
N LEU A 315 -3.31 -7.27 5.78
CA LEU A 315 -2.48 -8.04 6.70
C LEU A 315 -1.20 -8.48 6.02
N THR A 316 -0.09 -7.88 6.42
CA THR A 316 1.23 -8.29 5.95
C THR A 316 2.17 -8.61 7.12
N MET A 317 2.88 -9.72 6.99
CA MET A 317 3.91 -10.17 7.93
C MET A 317 5.13 -10.61 7.16
N LEU A 318 6.32 -10.30 7.67
CA LEU A 318 7.61 -10.70 7.11
C LEU A 318 8.51 -11.21 8.22
N ALA A 319 9.05 -12.42 8.06
CA ALA A 319 10.04 -13.01 8.95
C ALA A 319 11.36 -13.23 8.21
N ILE A 320 12.46 -12.83 8.84
CA ILE A 320 13.84 -12.93 8.31
C ILE A 320 14.69 -13.63 9.37
N GLN A 321 15.25 -14.79 9.07
CA GLN A 321 16.08 -15.57 9.98
C GLN A 321 17.51 -15.70 9.46
N ARG A 322 18.47 -15.59 10.37
CA ARG A 322 19.86 -15.92 10.07
C ARG A 322 20.12 -17.41 10.23
N LEU A 323 20.67 -18.02 9.20
CA LEU A 323 21.06 -19.43 9.20
C LEU A 323 22.54 -19.62 9.48
N THR A 324 22.94 -20.86 9.80
CA THR A 324 24.35 -21.26 9.80
C THR A 324 24.92 -21.18 8.39
N SER A 325 26.09 -20.56 8.25
CA SER A 325 26.84 -20.59 6.99
C SER A 325 27.14 -22.04 6.62
N THR A 326 26.66 -22.47 5.44
CA THR A 326 26.93 -23.80 4.89
C THR A 326 28.23 -23.83 4.11
#